data_4274be1789be20ef1bd31f9af86a5cb9
#
_entry.id   4274be1789be20ef1bd31f9af86a5cb9
#
_cell.length_a   1.000
_cell.length_b   1.000
_cell.length_c   1.000
_cell.angle_alpha   90.00
_cell.angle_beta   90.00
_cell.angle_gamma   90.00
#
_symmetry.space_group_name_H-M   'P 1'
#
loop_
_entity.id
_entity.type
_entity.pdbx_description
1 polymer ?
#
loop_
_entity_poly.entity_id
_entity_poly.type
_entity_poly.pdbx_seq_one_letter_code
_entity_poly.pdbx_strand_id
1 'polypeptide(L)'
;MAERFFQCITDFIFVEHSPERADVIFVPGGNYPQAAQEAARLYKRGMAPLILPSGRYSILRGFFEGPAESEWAYLRQVLLEEGVPDEAILKEDEATFTYENAIKSRKVTEKLGIVVRRAIICCQAFHARRCLMYYQEQFPDTRFLIRPVETRGISRDNWYLDREKIDVVLGEVERCGGQFHEIMYRYADGQKESEAFGKDGQND
;
A
#
# COMPACT_ATOMS: atom_id res chain seq x y z
N MET A 1 24.86 4.92 -20.78
CA MET A 1 25.34 3.78 -19.98
C MET A 1 24.50 2.58 -20.39
N ALA A 2 25.12 1.37 -20.53
CA ALA A 2 24.35 0.17 -20.79
C ALA A 2 23.40 -0.11 -19.62
N GLU A 3 22.19 -0.54 -19.93
CA GLU A 3 21.18 -0.91 -18.94
C GLU A 3 21.69 -2.11 -18.12
N ARG A 4 21.47 -2.07 -16.79
CA ARG A 4 21.87 -3.17 -15.91
C ARG A 4 20.91 -4.34 -16.11
N PHE A 5 21.40 -5.58 -16.14
CA PHE A 5 20.57 -6.78 -16.37
C PHE A 5 19.41 -6.93 -15.36
N PHE A 6 19.51 -6.31 -14.19
CA PHE A 6 18.46 -6.31 -13.14
C PHE A 6 17.59 -5.04 -13.12
N GLN A 7 17.71 -4.16 -14.11
CA GLN A 7 16.96 -2.91 -14.13
C GLN A 7 15.46 -3.14 -14.12
N CYS A 8 14.99 -4.18 -14.80
CA CYS A 8 13.58 -4.58 -14.80
C CYS A 8 13.05 -4.90 -13.39
N ILE A 9 13.86 -5.49 -12.51
CA ILE A 9 13.49 -5.74 -11.11
C ILE A 9 13.39 -4.40 -10.36
N THR A 10 14.36 -3.51 -10.55
CA THR A 10 14.34 -2.18 -9.95
C THR A 10 13.08 -1.41 -10.33
N ASP A 11 12.72 -1.38 -11.61
CA ASP A 11 11.54 -0.68 -12.12
C ASP A 11 10.23 -1.35 -11.70
N PHE A 12 10.23 -2.66 -11.56
CA PHE A 12 9.08 -3.39 -11.05
C PHE A 12 8.82 -3.10 -9.57
N ILE A 13 9.84 -3.16 -8.71
CA ILE A 13 9.68 -3.05 -7.25
C ILE A 13 9.55 -1.59 -6.79
N PHE A 14 10.46 -0.71 -7.24
CA PHE A 14 10.55 0.67 -6.77
C PHE A 14 9.63 1.61 -7.57
N VAL A 15 8.33 1.44 -7.36
CA VAL A 15 7.31 2.28 -7.99
C VAL A 15 7.24 3.63 -7.28
N GLU A 16 7.27 4.69 -8.06
CA GLU A 16 7.09 6.05 -7.57
C GLU A 16 6.28 6.88 -8.59
N HIS A 17 5.43 7.77 -8.07
CA HIS A 17 4.66 8.70 -8.88
C HIS A 17 4.79 10.12 -8.34
N SER A 18 4.65 11.11 -9.22
CA SER A 18 4.46 12.49 -8.81
C SER A 18 3.14 12.64 -8.03
N PRO A 19 3.12 13.35 -6.89
CA PRO A 19 1.89 13.52 -6.14
C PRO A 19 0.93 14.46 -6.86
N GLU A 20 -0.34 14.07 -6.91
CA GLU A 20 -1.46 14.88 -7.35
C GLU A 20 -2.50 14.93 -6.21
N ARG A 21 -3.46 15.87 -6.26
CA ARG A 21 -4.56 15.90 -5.30
C ARG A 21 -5.34 14.61 -5.32
N ALA A 22 -5.65 14.07 -4.15
CA ALA A 22 -6.31 12.82 -3.93
C ALA A 22 -7.40 12.96 -2.86
N ASP A 23 -8.24 11.95 -2.71
CA ASP A 23 -9.32 11.91 -1.73
C ASP A 23 -8.82 11.47 -0.35
N VAL A 24 -7.79 10.62 -0.33
CA VAL A 24 -7.20 10.06 0.89
C VAL A 24 -5.73 9.69 0.67
N ILE A 25 -4.93 9.73 1.75
CA ILE A 25 -3.59 9.18 1.82
C ILE A 25 -3.65 7.90 2.67
N PHE A 26 -3.35 6.75 2.08
CA PHE A 26 -3.19 5.49 2.81
C PHE A 26 -1.76 5.34 3.31
N VAL A 27 -1.63 4.87 4.55
CA VAL A 27 -0.33 4.51 5.16
C VAL A 27 -0.45 3.08 5.69
N PRO A 28 -0.09 2.06 4.86
CA PRO A 28 -0.09 0.66 5.30
C PRO A 28 0.78 0.44 6.52
N GLY A 29 0.35 -0.45 7.41
CA GLY A 29 0.95 -0.72 8.69
C GLY A 29 2.44 -1.01 8.66
N GLY A 30 3.11 -0.69 9.76
CA GLY A 30 4.53 -0.87 9.96
C GLY A 30 5.04 -0.06 11.15
N ASN A 31 6.31 -0.29 11.50
CA ASN A 31 6.99 0.35 12.63
C ASN A 31 8.02 1.42 12.18
N TYR A 32 7.92 1.92 10.96
CA TYR A 32 8.80 2.95 10.43
C TYR A 32 8.05 4.27 10.30
N PRO A 33 8.49 5.36 10.97
CA PRO A 33 7.75 6.63 10.99
C PRO A 33 7.76 7.36 9.65
N GLN A 34 8.72 7.08 8.78
CA GLN A 34 8.93 7.83 7.54
C GLN A 34 7.70 7.87 6.62
N ALA A 35 6.91 6.78 6.59
CA ALA A 35 5.69 6.74 5.77
C ALA A 35 4.62 7.70 6.31
N ALA A 36 4.42 7.78 7.62
CA ALA A 36 3.52 8.72 8.25
C ALA A 36 4.03 10.17 8.13
N GLN A 37 5.34 10.39 8.25
CA GLN A 37 5.96 11.71 8.03
C GLN A 37 5.75 12.22 6.60
N GLU A 38 5.92 11.36 5.59
CA GLU A 38 5.62 11.73 4.20
C GLU A 38 4.14 12.01 4.00
N ALA A 39 3.25 11.22 4.59
CA ALA A 39 1.80 11.46 4.56
C ALA A 39 1.44 12.81 5.19
N ALA A 40 2.00 13.14 6.35
CA ALA A 40 1.81 14.43 7.01
C ALA A 40 2.31 15.60 6.13
N ARG A 41 3.47 15.44 5.50
CA ARG A 41 4.02 16.44 4.59
C ARG A 41 3.09 16.70 3.39
N LEU A 42 2.52 15.64 2.82
CA LEU A 42 1.57 15.74 1.71
C LEU A 42 0.24 16.35 2.17
N TYR A 43 -0.26 15.98 3.34
CA TYR A 43 -1.45 16.58 3.95
C TYR A 43 -1.29 18.09 4.13
N LYS A 44 -0.19 18.54 4.76
CA LYS A 44 0.12 19.96 4.96
C LYS A 44 0.22 20.75 3.63
N ARG A 45 0.54 20.09 2.53
CA ARG A 45 0.52 20.65 1.17
C ARG A 45 -0.86 20.62 0.50
N GLY A 46 -1.90 20.16 1.18
CA GLY A 46 -3.26 20.06 0.66
C GLY A 46 -3.43 19.00 -0.43
N MET A 47 -2.59 17.94 -0.42
CA MET A 47 -2.69 16.86 -1.42
C MET A 47 -3.88 15.93 -1.17
N ALA A 48 -4.33 15.78 0.08
CA ALA A 48 -5.58 15.09 0.42
C ALA A 48 -6.13 15.62 1.75
N PRO A 49 -7.45 15.57 1.98
CA PRO A 49 -8.08 16.04 3.23
C PRO A 49 -7.99 15.02 4.38
N LEU A 50 -7.71 13.75 4.08
CA LEU A 50 -7.75 12.64 5.03
C LEU A 50 -6.52 11.77 4.91
N ILE A 51 -6.10 11.19 6.04
CA ILE A 51 -5.05 10.15 6.10
C ILE A 51 -5.64 8.91 6.78
N LEU A 52 -5.42 7.75 6.21
CA LEU A 52 -5.81 6.47 6.79
C LEU A 52 -4.56 5.61 7.04
N PRO A 53 -3.95 5.73 8.22
CA PRO A 53 -3.00 4.73 8.68
C PRO A 53 -3.75 3.44 9.00
N SER A 54 -3.13 2.29 8.79
CA SER A 54 -3.74 0.99 9.03
C SER A 54 -2.78 0.03 9.71
N GLY A 55 -3.35 -0.98 10.39
CA GLY A 55 -2.61 -2.10 10.95
C GLY A 55 -2.66 -2.23 12.47
N ARG A 56 -2.77 -3.48 12.90
CA ARG A 56 -2.72 -3.86 14.30
C ARG A 56 -1.30 -4.28 14.70
N TYR A 57 -0.83 -5.39 14.12
CA TYR A 57 0.51 -5.95 14.30
C TYR A 57 0.80 -6.96 13.18
N SER A 58 2.06 -7.30 12.97
CA SER A 58 2.41 -8.38 12.04
C SER A 58 2.00 -9.75 12.58
N ILE A 59 1.17 -10.49 11.82
CA ILE A 59 0.74 -11.85 12.17
C ILE A 59 1.94 -12.81 12.41
N LEU A 60 3.06 -12.58 11.72
CA LEU A 60 4.27 -13.39 11.88
C LEU A 60 4.93 -13.22 13.25
N ARG A 61 4.69 -12.09 13.93
CA ARG A 61 5.24 -11.78 15.25
C ARG A 61 4.23 -11.93 16.38
N GLY A 62 2.93 -11.79 16.07
CA GLY A 62 1.84 -11.89 17.04
C GLY A 62 1.65 -10.65 17.93
N PHE A 63 2.52 -9.64 17.81
CA PHE A 63 2.45 -8.37 18.53
C PHE A 63 3.14 -7.25 17.74
N PHE A 64 2.91 -6.01 18.14
CA PHE A 64 3.59 -4.85 17.58
C PHE A 64 4.90 -4.57 18.33
N GLU A 65 6.01 -4.52 17.60
CA GLU A 65 7.31 -4.11 18.13
C GLU A 65 7.47 -2.59 18.09
N GLY A 66 6.90 -1.88 19.05
CA GLY A 66 6.98 -0.43 19.12
C GLY A 66 6.44 0.10 20.45
N PRO A 67 6.46 1.42 20.64
CA PRO A 67 6.03 2.06 21.89
C PRO A 67 4.51 2.20 22.01
N ALA A 68 3.72 1.67 21.08
CA ALA A 68 2.26 1.81 21.02
C ALA A 68 1.56 0.43 21.04
N GLU A 69 0.23 0.43 21.20
CA GLU A 69 -0.59 -0.79 21.22
C GLU A 69 -0.73 -1.46 19.86
N SER A 70 -0.59 -0.69 18.78
CA SER A 70 -0.75 -1.17 17.40
C SER A 70 0.05 -0.31 16.41
N GLU A 71 0.21 -0.84 15.19
CA GLU A 71 0.81 -0.09 14.07
C GLU A 71 0.01 1.21 13.81
N TRP A 72 -1.32 1.13 13.79
CA TRP A 72 -2.18 2.30 13.64
C TRP A 72 -1.92 3.35 14.74
N ALA A 73 -1.90 2.92 16.01
CA ALA A 73 -1.69 3.84 17.14
C ALA A 73 -0.33 4.54 17.06
N TYR A 74 0.69 3.80 16.67
CA TYR A 74 2.03 4.35 16.42
C TYR A 74 2.05 5.37 15.28
N LEU A 75 1.50 4.99 14.12
CA LEU A 75 1.48 5.88 12.95
C LEU A 75 0.62 7.13 13.20
N ARG A 76 -0.50 6.98 13.92
CA ARG A 76 -1.31 8.13 14.37
C ARG A 76 -0.50 9.07 15.25
N GLN A 77 0.24 8.54 16.21
CA GLN A 77 1.08 9.35 17.09
C GLN A 77 2.09 10.18 16.27
N VAL A 78 2.77 9.57 15.31
CA VAL A 78 3.70 10.27 14.40
C VAL A 78 2.97 11.37 13.62
N LEU A 79 1.77 11.10 13.10
CA LEU A 79 0.98 12.10 12.36
C LEU A 79 0.60 13.30 13.23
N LEU A 80 0.20 13.05 14.49
CA LEU A 80 -0.11 14.11 15.46
C LEU A 80 1.12 14.97 15.79
N GLU A 81 2.26 14.34 16.03
CA GLU A 81 3.54 15.01 16.27
C GLU A 81 3.98 15.88 15.08
N GLU A 82 3.66 15.42 13.85
CA GLU A 82 3.86 16.19 12.62
C GLU A 82 2.80 17.30 12.42
N GLY A 83 1.84 17.46 13.35
CA GLY A 83 0.84 18.52 13.30
C GLY A 83 -0.36 18.25 12.39
N VAL A 84 -0.65 16.99 12.07
CA VAL A 84 -1.90 16.60 11.42
C VAL A 84 -3.01 16.59 12.48
N PRO A 85 -4.15 17.28 12.27
CA PRO A 85 -5.25 17.27 13.23
C PRO A 85 -5.90 15.88 13.31
N ASP A 86 -6.32 15.49 14.52
CA ASP A 86 -6.84 14.14 14.78
C ASP A 86 -8.09 13.78 13.95
N GLU A 87 -8.93 14.77 13.69
CA GLU A 87 -10.12 14.64 12.84
C GLU A 87 -9.83 14.30 11.38
N ALA A 88 -8.59 14.54 10.92
CA ALA A 88 -8.14 14.15 9.58
C ALA A 88 -7.54 12.75 9.52
N ILE A 89 -7.38 12.08 10.68
CA ILE A 89 -6.75 10.75 10.79
C ILE A 89 -7.84 9.69 10.98
N LEU A 90 -8.07 8.88 9.97
CA LEU A 90 -9.03 7.78 10.02
C LEU A 90 -8.46 6.59 10.80
N LYS A 91 -9.33 5.70 11.28
CA LYS A 91 -8.93 4.56 12.10
C LYS A 91 -9.11 3.23 11.38
N GLU A 92 -8.01 2.46 11.27
CA GLU A 92 -7.99 1.04 10.94
C GLU A 92 -6.92 0.33 11.80
N ASP A 93 -7.30 -0.37 12.85
CA ASP A 93 -6.41 -1.00 13.83
C ASP A 93 -6.64 -2.52 13.96
N GLU A 94 -7.14 -3.18 12.92
CA GLU A 94 -7.44 -4.61 12.92
C GLU A 94 -6.52 -5.44 12.02
N ALA A 95 -6.00 -4.84 10.93
CA ALA A 95 -5.20 -5.57 9.93
C ALA A 95 -3.92 -6.14 10.53
N THR A 96 -3.56 -7.36 10.13
CA THR A 96 -2.38 -8.08 10.63
C THR A 96 -1.35 -8.42 9.55
N PHE A 97 -1.65 -8.14 8.28
CA PHE A 97 -0.73 -8.27 7.14
C PHE A 97 -1.14 -7.34 5.99
N THR A 98 -0.25 -7.17 5.03
CA THR A 98 -0.39 -6.13 3.99
C THR A 98 -1.69 -6.19 3.19
N TYR A 99 -2.16 -7.39 2.85
CA TYR A 99 -3.43 -7.51 2.11
C TYR A 99 -4.63 -7.09 2.96
N GLU A 100 -4.64 -7.42 4.25
CA GLU A 100 -5.68 -6.95 5.17
C GLU A 100 -5.67 -5.43 5.31
N ASN A 101 -4.51 -4.77 5.25
CA ASN A 101 -4.46 -3.30 5.24
C ASN A 101 -5.32 -2.72 4.10
N ALA A 102 -5.24 -3.29 2.89
CA ALA A 102 -6.05 -2.85 1.76
C ALA A 102 -7.55 -3.18 1.97
N ILE A 103 -7.88 -4.43 2.36
CA ILE A 103 -9.25 -4.89 2.60
C ILE A 103 -9.94 -4.04 3.68
N LYS A 104 -9.25 -3.85 4.82
CA LYS A 104 -9.81 -3.11 5.97
C LYS A 104 -9.89 -1.62 5.67
N SER A 105 -8.91 -1.04 4.96
CA SER A 105 -8.97 0.34 4.50
C SER A 105 -10.18 0.59 3.60
N ARG A 106 -10.51 -0.35 2.69
CA ARG A 106 -11.73 -0.28 1.89
C ARG A 106 -12.98 -0.27 2.75
N LYS A 107 -13.09 -1.18 3.72
CA LYS A 107 -14.23 -1.24 4.63
C LYS A 107 -14.40 0.06 5.43
N VAL A 108 -13.30 0.69 5.86
CA VAL A 108 -13.35 1.98 6.56
C VAL A 108 -13.90 3.07 5.64
N THR A 109 -13.38 3.20 4.42
CA THR A 109 -13.83 4.22 3.47
C THR A 109 -15.29 4.02 3.06
N GLU A 110 -15.72 2.78 2.81
CA GLU A 110 -17.12 2.43 2.51
C GLU A 110 -18.07 2.79 3.68
N LYS A 111 -17.71 2.41 4.91
CA LYS A 111 -18.48 2.71 6.13
C LYS A 111 -18.66 4.20 6.35
N LEU A 112 -17.66 5.01 5.98
CA LEU A 112 -17.70 6.47 6.13
C LEU A 112 -18.30 7.17 4.90
N GLY A 113 -18.71 6.44 3.87
CA GLY A 113 -19.24 7.01 2.63
C GLY A 113 -18.21 7.79 1.80
N ILE A 114 -16.91 7.49 1.98
CA ILE A 114 -15.84 8.15 1.26
C ILE A 114 -15.65 7.46 -0.11
N VAL A 115 -15.93 8.21 -1.17
CA VAL A 115 -15.67 7.75 -2.55
C VAL A 115 -14.23 8.03 -2.90
N VAL A 116 -13.43 6.99 -3.08
CA VAL A 116 -12.00 7.09 -3.39
C VAL A 116 -11.79 6.93 -4.90
N ARG A 117 -11.67 8.05 -5.61
CA ARG A 117 -11.34 8.07 -7.05
C ARG A 117 -9.85 8.16 -7.30
N ARG A 118 -9.14 8.83 -6.40
CA ARG A 118 -7.69 8.95 -6.40
C ARG A 118 -7.17 8.83 -5.00
N ALA A 119 -6.11 8.05 -4.81
CA ALA A 119 -5.47 7.89 -3.52
C ALA A 119 -3.96 7.95 -3.63
N ILE A 120 -3.31 8.42 -2.58
CA ILE A 120 -1.85 8.34 -2.42
C ILE A 120 -1.56 7.21 -1.45
N ILE A 121 -0.57 6.39 -1.73
CA ILE A 121 -0.06 5.38 -0.80
C ILE A 121 1.36 5.78 -0.38
N CYS A 122 1.56 6.06 0.90
CA CYS A 122 2.88 6.27 1.50
C CYS A 122 3.35 4.95 2.11
N CYS A 123 4.40 4.35 1.57
CA CYS A 123 4.89 3.03 2.00
C CYS A 123 6.40 2.91 1.85
N GLN A 124 6.98 1.84 2.39
CA GLN A 124 8.40 1.54 2.21
C GLN A 124 8.74 1.32 0.73
N ALA A 125 9.85 1.88 0.26
CA ALA A 125 10.22 1.90 -1.16
C ALA A 125 10.32 0.50 -1.79
N PHE A 126 10.96 -0.46 -1.10
CA PHE A 126 11.07 -1.83 -1.59
C PHE A 126 9.75 -2.62 -1.52
N HIS A 127 8.74 -2.11 -0.83
CA HIS A 127 7.41 -2.71 -0.68
C HIS A 127 6.35 -2.09 -1.60
N ALA A 128 6.72 -1.06 -2.35
CA ALA A 128 5.81 -0.21 -3.11
C ALA A 128 4.95 -0.98 -4.13
N ARG A 129 5.54 -1.91 -4.88
CA ARG A 129 4.81 -2.71 -5.88
C ARG A 129 3.73 -3.56 -5.22
N ARG A 130 4.04 -4.27 -4.16
CA ARG A 130 3.09 -5.17 -3.50
C ARG A 130 1.95 -4.40 -2.83
N CYS A 131 2.23 -3.27 -2.19
CA CYS A 131 1.19 -2.37 -1.70
C CYS A 131 0.27 -1.93 -2.85
N LEU A 132 0.84 -1.43 -3.95
CA LEU A 132 0.06 -0.98 -5.10
C LEU A 132 -0.88 -2.08 -5.63
N MET A 133 -0.36 -3.29 -5.82
CA MET A 133 -1.16 -4.42 -6.35
C MET A 133 -2.35 -4.76 -5.44
N TYR A 134 -2.16 -4.82 -4.11
CA TYR A 134 -3.24 -5.11 -3.18
C TYR A 134 -4.31 -4.01 -3.13
N TYR A 135 -3.87 -2.75 -3.13
CA TYR A 135 -4.83 -1.65 -3.12
C TYR A 135 -5.59 -1.53 -4.44
N GLN A 136 -4.94 -1.78 -5.59
CA GLN A 136 -5.61 -1.82 -6.89
C GLN A 136 -6.66 -2.92 -6.99
N GLU A 137 -6.37 -4.11 -6.43
CA GLU A 137 -7.32 -5.21 -6.40
C GLU A 137 -8.55 -4.87 -5.54
N GLN A 138 -8.33 -4.21 -4.38
CA GLN A 138 -9.43 -3.84 -3.49
C GLN A 138 -10.20 -2.60 -3.95
N PHE A 139 -9.62 -1.69 -4.69
CA PHE A 139 -10.21 -0.45 -5.18
C PHE A 139 -10.06 -0.35 -6.71
N PRO A 140 -10.79 -1.16 -7.49
CA PRO A 140 -10.57 -1.29 -8.94
C PRO A 140 -10.80 0.03 -9.72
N ASP A 141 -11.65 0.93 -9.21
CA ASP A 141 -11.98 2.21 -9.85
C ASP A 141 -11.11 3.37 -9.35
N THR A 142 -10.08 3.09 -8.52
CA THR A 142 -9.22 4.10 -7.91
C THR A 142 -7.89 4.22 -8.65
N ARG A 143 -7.51 5.45 -9.01
CA ARG A 143 -6.16 5.75 -9.48
C ARG A 143 -5.23 5.95 -8.28
N PHE A 144 -4.22 5.10 -8.16
CA PHE A 144 -3.22 5.16 -7.09
C PHE A 144 -1.95 5.90 -7.51
N LEU A 145 -1.42 6.68 -6.57
CA LEU A 145 -0.14 7.38 -6.67
C LEU A 145 0.75 6.90 -5.51
N ILE A 146 1.87 6.29 -5.84
CA ILE A 146 2.80 5.79 -4.82
C ILE A 146 3.80 6.88 -4.44
N ARG A 147 3.92 7.11 -3.15
CA ARG A 147 4.93 7.97 -2.52
C ARG A 147 5.80 7.11 -1.60
N PRO A 148 6.83 6.48 -2.15
CA PRO A 148 7.70 5.59 -1.40
C PRO A 148 8.63 6.38 -0.47
N VAL A 149 8.98 5.76 0.65
CA VAL A 149 9.99 6.27 1.59
C VAL A 149 11.10 5.24 1.79
N GLU A 150 12.32 5.72 1.89
CA GLU A 150 13.45 4.85 2.20
C GLU A 150 13.40 4.44 3.68
N THR A 151 13.46 3.15 3.92
CA THR A 151 13.56 2.55 5.24
C THR A 151 14.63 1.47 5.22
N ARG A 152 15.20 1.12 6.36
CA ARG A 152 16.26 0.11 6.48
C ARG A 152 17.49 0.40 5.60
N GLY A 153 17.66 1.63 5.16
CA GLY A 153 18.74 2.03 4.24
C GLY A 153 18.63 1.39 2.85
N ILE A 154 17.43 0.95 2.43
CA ILE A 154 17.19 0.31 1.12
C ILE A 154 16.54 1.32 0.19
N SER A 155 17.23 1.58 -0.95
CA SER A 155 16.75 2.48 -1.99
C SER A 155 16.85 1.85 -3.38
N ARG A 156 16.21 2.51 -4.35
CA ARG A 156 16.30 2.18 -5.79
C ARG A 156 17.74 2.09 -6.28
N ASP A 157 18.64 2.90 -5.70
CA ASP A 157 20.00 3.07 -6.21
C ASP A 157 21.05 2.23 -5.47
N ASN A 158 20.67 1.53 -4.38
CA ASN A 158 21.63 0.79 -3.55
C ASN A 158 21.24 -0.64 -3.19
N TRP A 159 20.04 -1.11 -3.52
CA TRP A 159 19.56 -2.43 -3.11
C TRP A 159 20.44 -3.60 -3.61
N TYR A 160 21.11 -3.42 -4.74
CA TYR A 160 21.94 -4.41 -5.40
C TYR A 160 23.41 -4.40 -4.92
N LEU A 161 23.75 -3.55 -3.98
CA LEU A 161 25.15 -3.39 -3.48
C LEU A 161 25.43 -4.21 -2.22
N ASP A 162 24.41 -4.83 -1.63
CA ASP A 162 24.47 -5.50 -0.35
C ASP A 162 23.58 -6.75 -0.35
N ARG A 163 24.10 -7.87 0.20
CA ARG A 163 23.39 -9.16 0.19
C ARG A 163 22.05 -9.10 0.92
N GLU A 164 22.01 -8.50 2.10
CA GLU A 164 20.78 -8.41 2.89
C GLU A 164 19.71 -7.58 2.18
N LYS A 165 20.12 -6.52 1.49
CA LYS A 165 19.21 -5.69 0.68
C LYS A 165 18.71 -6.44 -0.55
N ILE A 166 19.60 -7.20 -1.22
CA ILE A 166 19.23 -8.06 -2.34
C ILE A 166 18.18 -9.07 -1.90
N ASP A 167 18.39 -9.77 -0.77
CA ASP A 167 17.45 -10.76 -0.25
C ASP A 167 16.08 -10.14 0.07
N VAL A 168 16.06 -8.93 0.62
CA VAL A 168 14.82 -8.20 0.90
C VAL A 168 14.06 -7.89 -0.39
N VAL A 169 14.74 -7.34 -1.40
CA VAL A 169 14.10 -6.92 -2.65
C VAL A 169 13.66 -8.12 -3.49
N LEU A 170 14.48 -9.15 -3.62
CA LEU A 170 14.10 -10.38 -4.32
C LEU A 170 12.97 -11.12 -3.59
N GLY A 171 12.97 -11.12 -2.25
CA GLY A 171 11.86 -11.65 -1.48
C GLY A 171 10.54 -10.88 -1.71
N GLU A 172 10.56 -9.59 -2.04
CA GLU A 172 9.36 -8.87 -2.46
C GLU A 172 8.89 -9.29 -3.86
N VAL A 173 9.82 -9.57 -4.79
CA VAL A 173 9.48 -10.14 -6.12
C VAL A 173 8.78 -11.49 -5.96
N GLU A 174 9.34 -12.39 -5.13
CA GLU A 174 8.74 -13.69 -4.83
C GLU A 174 7.33 -13.55 -4.23
N ARG A 175 7.14 -12.61 -3.29
CA ARG A 175 5.83 -12.34 -2.68
C ARG A 175 4.84 -11.77 -3.69
N CYS A 176 5.26 -10.89 -4.60
CA CYS A 176 4.40 -10.41 -5.68
C CYS A 176 3.95 -11.55 -6.60
N GLY A 177 4.80 -12.55 -6.89
CA GLY A 177 4.41 -13.75 -7.62
C GLY A 177 3.53 -14.68 -6.78
N GLY A 178 4.04 -15.13 -5.64
CA GLY A 178 3.40 -16.19 -4.84
C GLY A 178 2.07 -15.78 -4.20
N GLN A 179 1.97 -14.59 -3.63
CA GLN A 179 0.77 -14.16 -2.89
C GLN A 179 -0.41 -13.78 -3.81
N PHE A 180 -0.17 -13.54 -5.10
CA PHE A 180 -1.21 -13.17 -6.05
C PHE A 180 -1.79 -14.33 -6.85
N HIS A 181 -1.30 -15.56 -6.72
CA HIS A 181 -1.82 -16.73 -7.43
C HIS A 181 -3.34 -16.88 -7.24
N GLU A 182 -3.80 -16.96 -6.00
CA GLU A 182 -5.23 -17.14 -5.70
C GLU A 182 -6.08 -15.94 -6.13
N ILE A 183 -5.54 -14.75 -6.06
CA ILE A 183 -6.20 -13.53 -6.55
C ILE A 183 -6.38 -13.62 -8.07
N MET A 184 -5.34 -14.02 -8.80
CA MET A 184 -5.38 -14.17 -10.26
C MET A 184 -6.31 -15.33 -10.69
N TYR A 185 -6.37 -16.42 -9.94
CA TYR A 185 -7.30 -17.51 -10.22
C TYR A 185 -8.75 -17.04 -10.08
N ARG A 186 -9.10 -16.38 -8.97
CA ARG A 186 -10.44 -15.80 -8.79
C ARG A 186 -10.81 -14.82 -9.90
N TYR A 187 -9.86 -13.95 -10.30
CA TYR A 187 -10.07 -13.03 -11.41
C TYR A 187 -10.36 -13.77 -12.73
N ALA A 188 -9.58 -14.79 -13.06
CA ALA A 188 -9.77 -15.58 -14.27
C ALA A 188 -11.11 -16.34 -14.26
N ASP A 189 -11.52 -16.87 -13.12
CA ASP A 189 -12.80 -17.59 -12.98
C ASP A 189 -13.99 -16.61 -13.08
N GLY A 190 -13.91 -15.43 -12.46
CA GLY A 190 -14.92 -14.39 -12.60
C GLY A 190 -15.08 -13.85 -14.03
N GLN A 191 -14.01 -13.81 -14.82
CA GLN A 191 -14.10 -13.46 -16.25
C GLN A 191 -14.83 -14.54 -17.06
N LYS A 192 -14.59 -15.83 -16.79
CA LYS A 192 -15.29 -16.93 -17.45
C LYS A 192 -16.79 -16.91 -17.18
N GLU A 193 -17.19 -16.64 -15.93
CA GLU A 193 -18.60 -16.49 -15.56
C GLU A 193 -19.25 -15.32 -16.28
N SER A 194 -18.59 -14.16 -16.35
CA SER A 194 -19.08 -12.96 -17.06
C SER A 194 -19.26 -13.22 -18.55
N GLU A 195 -18.35 -13.95 -19.21
CA GLU A 195 -18.48 -14.33 -20.62
C GLU A 195 -19.61 -15.33 -20.86
N ALA A 196 -19.89 -16.24 -19.92
CA ALA A 196 -20.99 -17.19 -20.01
C ALA A 196 -22.35 -16.48 -19.96
N PHE A 197 -22.54 -15.54 -19.02
CA PHE A 197 -23.77 -14.74 -18.92
C PHE A 197 -23.97 -13.80 -20.13
N GLY A 198 -22.91 -13.31 -20.75
CA GLY A 198 -23.00 -12.42 -21.93
C GLY A 198 -23.42 -13.14 -23.21
N LYS A 199 -23.22 -14.46 -23.31
CA LYS A 199 -23.60 -15.26 -24.50
C LYS A 199 -25.07 -15.70 -24.49
N ASP A 200 -25.69 -15.83 -23.33
CA ASP A 200 -27.09 -16.23 -23.19
C ASP A 200 -28.07 -15.06 -23.41
N GLY A 201 -27.60 -13.81 -23.44
CA GLY A 201 -28.41 -12.61 -23.65
C GLY A 201 -28.54 -12.15 -25.12
N GLN A 202 -27.98 -12.88 -26.10
CA GLN A 202 -28.04 -12.51 -27.53
C GLN A 202 -28.90 -13.44 -28.40
N ASN A 203 -29.67 -14.35 -27.80
CA ASN A 203 -30.59 -15.25 -28.52
C ASN A 203 -32.04 -15.05 -28.05
N ASP A 204 -32.58 -13.84 -28.22
CA ASP A 204 -34.04 -13.59 -28.24
C ASP A 204 -34.35 -12.48 -29.28
#